data_f7b5a1cb551b49ea5a982c32f01df79e
#
_entry.id   f7b5a1cb551b49ea5a982c32f01df79e
#
_cell.length_a   1.000
_cell.length_b   1.000
_cell.length_c   1.000
_cell.angle_alpha   90.00
_cell.angle_beta   90.00
_cell.angle_gamma   90.00
#
_symmetry.space_group_name_H-M   'P 1'
#
loop_
_entity.id
_entity.type
_entity.pdbx_description
1 polymer ?
#
loop_
_entity_poly.entity_id
_entity_poly.type
_entity_poly.pdbx_seq_one_letter_code
_entity_poly.pdbx_strand_id
1 'polypeptide(L)'
;MEEINDIIQQLFNAEAQYFYDHYAQYDPDRKIGITISESIYDTIMQLDLSETQKNIIDMQGKNITDSLNGSVVLCRDMNSDGVQVIFSMHSFRYNDGGLTLLGTINHELTHANDFMDFAEHLGTNDSETVMHDELWFTVQMWSEFHARRNGFLRVLNAATNNTLQFPEDYMANEIALIRSMWNERREENELYELMQLCGRYSILEELFPDETNGFNEDMLKGVYSGMKLFVCNRIYKFCTEHKTFDVFIKDVEKLQSLIS
;
A
#
# COMPACT_ATOMS: atom_id res chain seq x y z
N MET A 1 26.23 0.03 -16.98
CA MET A 1 25.47 -0.53 -15.84
C MET A 1 25.59 0.36 -14.60
N GLU A 2 26.79 0.79 -14.18
CA GLU A 2 26.94 1.70 -13.03
C GLU A 2 26.15 3.00 -13.20
N GLU A 3 26.24 3.65 -14.34
CA GLU A 3 25.50 4.90 -14.64
C GLU A 3 23.95 4.76 -14.53
N ILE A 4 23.40 3.62 -14.91
CA ILE A 4 21.95 3.35 -14.80
C ILE A 4 21.56 3.14 -13.35
N ASN A 5 22.36 2.44 -12.57
CA ASN A 5 22.11 2.24 -11.15
C ASN A 5 22.14 3.55 -10.38
N ASP A 6 23.06 4.45 -10.73
CA ASP A 6 23.16 5.79 -10.10
C ASP A 6 21.93 6.64 -10.41
N ILE A 7 21.41 6.61 -11.65
CA ILE A 7 20.20 7.34 -12.05
C ILE A 7 18.97 6.79 -11.29
N ILE A 8 18.87 5.47 -11.19
CA ILE A 8 17.78 4.80 -10.47
C ILE A 8 17.83 5.17 -8.98
N GLN A 9 19.02 5.14 -8.36
CA GLN A 9 19.19 5.51 -6.96
C GLN A 9 18.83 6.98 -6.71
N GLN A 10 19.21 7.88 -7.63
CA GLN A 10 18.82 9.29 -7.54
C GLN A 10 17.30 9.48 -7.62
N LEU A 11 16.62 8.74 -8.50
CA LEU A 11 15.16 8.76 -8.59
C LEU A 11 14.52 8.33 -7.28
N PHE A 12 14.98 7.22 -6.69
CA PHE A 12 14.46 6.75 -5.40
C PHE A 12 14.69 7.75 -4.28
N ASN A 13 15.88 8.34 -4.20
CA ASN A 13 16.18 9.34 -3.19
C ASN A 13 15.28 10.59 -3.34
N ALA A 14 15.07 11.04 -4.57
CA ALA A 14 14.20 12.19 -4.86
C ALA A 14 12.74 11.86 -4.51
N GLU A 15 12.28 10.64 -4.79
CA GLU A 15 10.92 10.23 -4.50
C GLU A 15 10.69 9.97 -3.00
N ALA A 16 11.69 9.44 -2.29
CA ALA A 16 11.65 9.32 -0.83
C ALA A 16 11.60 10.72 -0.17
N GLN A 17 12.39 11.67 -0.67
CA GLN A 17 12.31 13.06 -0.19
C GLN A 17 10.91 13.65 -0.44
N TYR A 18 10.36 13.47 -1.66
CA TYR A 18 9.00 13.89 -1.98
C TYR A 18 7.98 13.28 -1.00
N PHE A 19 8.10 11.98 -0.69
CA PHE A 19 7.22 11.29 0.23
C PHE A 19 7.24 11.94 1.61
N TYR A 20 8.41 12.11 2.23
CA TYR A 20 8.52 12.71 3.56
C TYR A 20 8.13 14.19 3.60
N ASP A 21 8.34 14.94 2.53
CA ASP A 21 7.88 16.33 2.43
C ASP A 21 6.35 16.45 2.38
N HIS A 22 5.65 15.43 1.84
CA HIS A 22 4.19 15.43 1.71
C HIS A 22 3.47 14.72 2.86
N TYR A 23 4.15 13.78 3.53
CA TYR A 23 3.62 12.99 4.64
C TYR A 23 4.41 13.26 5.92
N ALA A 24 4.30 14.50 6.41
CA ALA A 24 5.05 15.01 7.57
C ALA A 24 4.78 14.28 8.91
N GLN A 25 3.78 13.38 8.95
CA GLN A 25 3.55 12.49 10.09
C GLN A 25 4.65 11.42 10.23
N TYR A 26 5.42 11.14 9.20
CA TYR A 26 6.47 10.14 9.22
C TYR A 26 7.83 10.75 9.52
N ASP A 27 8.63 10.03 10.30
CA ASP A 27 9.99 10.41 10.64
C ASP A 27 10.94 10.07 9.47
N PRO A 28 11.58 11.06 8.84
CA PRO A 28 12.53 10.80 7.75
C PRO A 28 13.82 10.12 8.20
N ASP A 29 14.13 10.12 9.50
CA ASP A 29 15.34 9.49 10.06
C ASP A 29 15.15 7.99 10.35
N ARG A 30 13.97 7.44 10.06
CA ARG A 30 13.72 6.00 10.20
C ARG A 30 14.63 5.17 9.32
N LYS A 31 15.07 4.03 9.85
CA LYS A 31 15.91 3.08 9.11
C LYS A 31 15.06 2.28 8.12
N ILE A 32 14.86 2.85 6.94
CA ILE A 32 14.23 2.17 5.81
C ILE A 32 15.28 1.95 4.72
N GLY A 33 15.66 0.70 4.54
CA GLY A 33 16.55 0.30 3.46
C GLY A 33 15.78 0.15 2.14
N ILE A 34 16.36 0.61 1.04
CA ILE A 34 15.76 0.48 -0.29
C ILE A 34 16.70 -0.33 -1.17
N THR A 35 16.18 -1.42 -1.74
CA THR A 35 16.91 -2.31 -2.63
C THR A 35 16.13 -2.52 -3.91
N ILE A 36 16.83 -2.52 -5.05
CA ILE A 36 16.28 -2.85 -6.37
C ILE A 36 16.81 -4.22 -6.75
N SER A 37 15.94 -5.14 -7.14
CA SER A 37 16.28 -6.53 -7.39
C SER A 37 15.65 -7.09 -8.65
N GLU A 38 16.36 -8.00 -9.32
CA GLU A 38 15.83 -8.85 -10.39
C GLU A 38 14.91 -9.97 -9.83
N SER A 39 15.15 -10.39 -8.58
CA SER A 39 14.34 -11.38 -7.86
C SER A 39 14.10 -10.89 -6.44
N ILE A 40 12.87 -10.45 -6.16
CA ILE A 40 12.44 -10.03 -4.82
C ILE A 40 12.64 -11.21 -3.85
N TYR A 41 12.21 -12.40 -4.24
CA TYR A 41 12.35 -13.61 -3.43
C TYR A 41 13.79 -13.88 -3.00
N ASP A 42 14.73 -13.93 -3.96
CA ASP A 42 16.14 -14.25 -3.66
C ASP A 42 16.78 -13.18 -2.78
N THR A 43 16.37 -11.91 -2.93
CA THR A 43 16.84 -10.82 -2.09
C THR A 43 16.30 -10.93 -0.66
N ILE A 44 15.01 -11.20 -0.50
CA ILE A 44 14.39 -11.36 0.83
C ILE A 44 15.05 -12.50 1.60
N MET A 45 15.30 -13.65 0.93
CA MET A 45 15.88 -14.83 1.56
C MET A 45 17.32 -14.63 2.05
N GLN A 46 18.01 -13.57 1.61
CA GLN A 46 19.34 -13.18 2.08
C GLN A 46 19.34 -12.26 3.30
N LEU A 47 18.18 -11.67 3.63
CA LEU A 47 18.04 -10.77 4.77
C LEU A 47 17.98 -11.54 6.10
N ASP A 48 18.34 -10.88 7.19
CA ASP A 48 18.10 -11.42 8.53
C ASP A 48 16.66 -11.17 8.97
N LEU A 49 15.82 -12.12 8.60
CA LEU A 49 14.39 -12.14 8.90
C LEU A 49 14.06 -13.16 9.98
N SER A 50 12.89 -12.99 10.60
CA SER A 50 12.33 -14.00 11.48
C SER A 50 12.01 -15.30 10.71
N GLU A 51 11.99 -16.43 11.42
CA GLU A 51 11.63 -17.73 10.82
C GLU A 51 10.18 -17.72 10.32
N THR A 52 9.29 -17.05 11.04
CA THR A 52 7.89 -16.89 10.61
C THR A 52 7.80 -16.18 9.27
N GLN A 53 8.52 -15.10 9.08
CA GLN A 53 8.50 -14.33 7.84
C GLN A 53 9.10 -15.12 6.68
N LYS A 54 10.22 -15.80 6.90
CA LYS A 54 10.83 -16.69 5.88
C LYS A 54 9.87 -17.78 5.44
N ASN A 55 9.17 -18.42 6.40
CA ASN A 55 8.19 -19.45 6.10
C ASN A 55 7.00 -18.92 5.29
N ILE A 56 6.49 -17.74 5.58
CA ILE A 56 5.40 -17.12 4.82
C ILE A 56 5.83 -16.90 3.37
N ILE A 57 7.03 -16.36 3.14
CA ILE A 57 7.56 -16.09 1.80
C ILE A 57 7.83 -17.39 1.03
N ASP A 58 8.36 -18.41 1.69
CA ASP A 58 8.55 -19.73 1.11
C ASP A 58 7.20 -20.38 0.71
N MET A 59 6.17 -20.23 1.53
CA MET A 59 4.83 -20.73 1.22
C MET A 59 4.19 -20.00 0.05
N GLN A 60 4.41 -18.69 -0.11
CA GLN A 60 3.98 -17.95 -1.29
C GLN A 60 4.70 -18.43 -2.55
N GLY A 61 5.97 -18.78 -2.40
CA GLY A 61 6.82 -19.29 -3.47
C GLY A 61 7.38 -18.20 -4.38
N LYS A 62 8.53 -18.53 -4.98
CA LYS A 62 9.33 -17.60 -5.78
C LYS A 62 8.54 -16.91 -6.91
N ASN A 63 7.72 -17.65 -7.64
CA ASN A 63 7.01 -17.11 -8.80
C ASN A 63 6.01 -16.01 -8.40
N ILE A 64 5.33 -16.16 -7.26
CA ILE A 64 4.36 -15.16 -6.76
C ILE A 64 5.14 -13.96 -6.25
N THR A 65 6.16 -14.17 -5.41
CA THR A 65 6.96 -13.09 -4.83
C THR A 65 7.67 -12.26 -5.92
N ASP A 66 8.24 -12.90 -6.94
CA ASP A 66 8.91 -12.19 -8.05
C ASP A 66 7.93 -11.49 -9.01
N SER A 67 6.64 -11.78 -8.94
CA SER A 67 5.62 -11.06 -9.72
C SER A 67 5.19 -9.73 -9.10
N LEU A 68 5.59 -9.44 -7.86
CA LEU A 68 5.29 -8.17 -7.18
C LEU A 68 6.12 -7.03 -7.78
N ASN A 69 5.58 -5.83 -7.73
CA ASN A 69 6.30 -4.60 -8.11
C ASN A 69 7.23 -4.12 -6.99
N GLY A 70 6.82 -4.33 -5.74
CA GLY A 70 7.56 -4.03 -4.53
C GLY A 70 7.16 -4.97 -3.40
N SER A 71 7.93 -4.96 -2.33
CA SER A 71 7.64 -5.70 -1.10
C SER A 71 8.31 -5.05 0.09
N VAL A 72 7.60 -4.98 1.19
CA VAL A 72 8.13 -4.51 2.49
C VAL A 72 8.35 -5.71 3.40
N VAL A 73 9.54 -5.78 3.99
CA VAL A 73 9.89 -6.81 4.97
C VAL A 73 10.48 -6.19 6.23
N LEU A 74 10.09 -6.72 7.38
CA LEU A 74 10.62 -6.33 8.68
C LEU A 74 11.88 -7.15 8.96
N CYS A 75 13.03 -6.50 9.13
CA CYS A 75 14.22 -7.20 9.61
C CYS A 75 14.00 -7.72 11.04
N ARG A 76 14.70 -8.78 11.42
CA ARG A 76 14.52 -9.43 12.73
C ARG A 76 14.66 -8.42 13.87
N ASP A 77 15.73 -7.62 13.85
CA ASP A 77 15.93 -6.49 14.76
C ASP A 77 15.78 -5.18 13.98
N MET A 78 14.63 -4.55 14.10
CA MET A 78 14.33 -3.29 13.41
C MET A 78 15.16 -2.11 13.95
N ASN A 79 15.80 -2.20 15.11
CA ASN A 79 16.74 -1.17 15.57
C ASN A 79 18.04 -1.15 14.77
N SER A 80 18.58 -2.33 14.44
CA SER A 80 19.84 -2.44 13.72
C SER A 80 19.66 -2.37 12.22
N ASP A 81 18.68 -3.10 11.67
CA ASP A 81 18.54 -3.35 10.24
C ASP A 81 17.30 -2.69 9.62
N GLY A 82 16.39 -2.19 10.48
CA GLY A 82 15.21 -1.44 10.07
C GLY A 82 14.17 -2.26 9.34
N VAL A 83 13.49 -1.60 8.41
CA VAL A 83 12.56 -2.18 7.45
C VAL A 83 13.20 -2.12 6.07
N GLN A 84 13.07 -3.17 5.27
CA GLN A 84 13.58 -3.20 3.91
C GLN A 84 12.44 -3.12 2.91
N VAL A 85 12.56 -2.19 1.97
CA VAL A 85 11.68 -2.06 0.81
C VAL A 85 12.44 -2.55 -0.41
N ILE A 86 11.93 -3.59 -1.05
CA ILE A 86 12.57 -4.23 -2.19
C ILE A 86 11.70 -4.01 -3.42
N PHE A 87 12.25 -3.36 -4.45
CA PHE A 87 11.55 -3.08 -5.69
C PHE A 87 12.01 -4.04 -6.79
N SER A 88 11.06 -4.50 -7.58
CA SER A 88 11.34 -5.32 -8.76
C SER A 88 11.91 -4.47 -9.89
N MET A 89 12.99 -4.93 -10.52
CA MET A 89 13.48 -4.37 -11.80
C MET A 89 12.42 -4.39 -12.91
N HIS A 90 11.39 -5.25 -12.81
CA HIS A 90 10.29 -5.26 -13.76
C HIS A 90 9.43 -4.00 -13.70
N SER A 91 9.34 -3.34 -12.54
CA SER A 91 8.60 -2.07 -12.36
C SER A 91 9.11 -0.93 -13.25
N PHE A 92 10.36 -1.02 -13.72
CA PHE A 92 10.96 -0.04 -14.65
C PHE A 92 10.60 -0.28 -16.13
N ARG A 93 9.89 -1.36 -16.44
CA ARG A 93 9.56 -1.74 -17.82
C ARG A 93 8.20 -1.25 -18.29
N TYR A 94 7.41 -0.64 -17.40
CA TYR A 94 6.14 -0.07 -17.77
C TYR A 94 6.32 1.14 -18.69
N ASN A 95 5.59 1.19 -19.79
CA ASN A 95 5.67 2.27 -20.77
C ASN A 95 4.64 3.38 -20.46
N ASP A 96 4.65 3.85 -19.22
CA ASP A 96 3.71 4.85 -18.68
C ASP A 96 4.40 6.11 -18.17
N GLY A 97 5.62 6.36 -18.64
CA GLY A 97 6.42 7.51 -18.19
C GLY A 97 6.88 7.42 -16.75
N GLY A 98 6.88 6.22 -16.15
CA GLY A 98 7.30 5.99 -14.77
C GLY A 98 6.21 6.20 -13.72
N LEU A 99 4.98 6.47 -14.12
CA LEU A 99 3.87 6.73 -13.18
C LEU A 99 3.62 5.55 -12.24
N THR A 100 3.60 4.33 -12.78
CA THR A 100 3.46 3.12 -11.96
C THR A 100 4.58 3.02 -10.91
N LEU A 101 5.82 3.31 -11.31
CA LEU A 101 6.96 3.27 -10.39
C LEU A 101 6.81 4.30 -9.25
N LEU A 102 6.47 5.56 -9.56
CA LEU A 102 6.25 6.60 -8.55
C LEU A 102 5.16 6.21 -7.56
N GLY A 103 4.04 5.67 -8.07
CA GLY A 103 2.95 5.16 -7.25
C GLY A 103 3.40 3.99 -6.36
N THR A 104 4.18 3.05 -6.90
CA THR A 104 4.71 1.90 -6.15
C THR A 104 5.67 2.35 -5.06
N ILE A 105 6.58 3.28 -5.32
CA ILE A 105 7.51 3.79 -4.29
C ILE A 105 6.73 4.39 -3.12
N ASN A 106 5.75 5.27 -3.39
CA ASN A 106 4.94 5.86 -2.33
C ASN A 106 4.08 4.84 -1.58
N HIS A 107 3.58 3.83 -2.27
CA HIS A 107 2.83 2.71 -1.69
C HIS A 107 3.70 1.93 -0.69
N GLU A 108 4.86 1.46 -1.11
CA GLU A 108 5.74 0.65 -0.26
C GLU A 108 6.35 1.46 0.90
N LEU A 109 6.69 2.74 0.69
CA LEU A 109 7.13 3.61 1.77
C LEU A 109 6.03 3.85 2.82
N THR A 110 4.77 3.91 2.40
CA THR A 110 3.64 3.99 3.33
C THR A 110 3.58 2.73 4.20
N HIS A 111 3.62 1.54 3.62
CA HIS A 111 3.67 0.28 4.37
C HIS A 111 4.83 0.24 5.36
N ALA A 112 6.04 0.60 4.91
CA ALA A 112 7.22 0.58 5.75
C ALA A 112 7.04 1.47 7.00
N ASN A 113 6.47 2.66 6.82
CA ASN A 113 6.22 3.58 7.94
C ASN A 113 5.08 3.12 8.83
N ASP A 114 3.96 2.64 8.28
CA ASP A 114 2.82 2.13 9.05
C ASP A 114 3.23 0.95 9.93
N PHE A 115 4.09 0.06 9.44
CA PHE A 115 4.58 -1.10 10.18
C PHE A 115 5.56 -0.70 11.29
N MET A 116 6.38 0.34 11.06
CA MET A 116 7.23 0.90 12.10
C MET A 116 6.40 1.61 13.16
N ASP A 117 5.36 2.38 12.78
CA ASP A 117 4.43 2.99 13.74
C ASP A 117 3.75 1.94 14.62
N PHE A 118 3.39 0.78 14.04
CA PHE A 118 2.81 -0.31 14.81
C PHE A 118 3.81 -0.95 15.76
N ALA A 119 5.04 -1.18 15.34
CA ALA A 119 6.10 -1.68 16.21
C ALA A 119 6.38 -0.71 17.37
N GLU A 120 6.44 0.59 17.12
CA GLU A 120 6.56 1.63 18.14
C GLU A 120 5.36 1.63 19.11
N HIS A 121 4.15 1.45 18.59
CA HIS A 121 2.94 1.31 19.42
C HIS A 121 3.01 0.12 20.37
N LEU A 122 3.55 -1.01 19.90
CA LEU A 122 3.78 -2.21 20.72
C LEU A 122 4.98 -2.07 21.65
N GLY A 123 5.82 -1.05 21.47
CA GLY A 123 7.05 -0.84 22.25
C GLY A 123 8.11 -1.90 21.97
N THR A 124 8.16 -2.47 20.77
CA THR A 124 9.10 -3.52 20.39
C THR A 124 9.81 -3.21 19.08
N ASN A 125 11.04 -3.76 18.93
CA ASN A 125 11.79 -3.74 17.68
C ASN A 125 12.02 -5.15 17.10
N ASP A 126 11.40 -6.16 17.71
CA ASP A 126 11.47 -7.55 17.28
C ASP A 126 10.31 -7.84 16.30
N SER A 127 10.64 -8.11 15.05
CA SER A 127 9.66 -8.38 14.01
C SER A 127 8.78 -9.61 14.30
N GLU A 128 9.32 -10.61 15.00
CA GLU A 128 8.55 -11.80 15.39
C GLU A 128 7.41 -11.42 16.35
N THR A 129 7.69 -10.56 17.34
CA THR A 129 6.67 -10.03 18.25
C THR A 129 5.60 -9.23 17.50
N VAL A 130 6.00 -8.38 16.56
CA VAL A 130 5.07 -7.58 15.74
C VAL A 130 4.14 -8.48 14.93
N MET A 131 4.69 -9.49 14.25
CA MET A 131 3.91 -10.36 13.36
C MET A 131 3.00 -11.35 14.09
N HIS A 132 3.25 -11.65 15.36
CA HIS A 132 2.40 -12.51 16.20
C HIS A 132 1.37 -11.74 17.00
N ASP A 133 1.36 -10.42 16.95
CA ASP A 133 0.32 -9.62 17.59
C ASP A 133 -1.05 -9.86 16.95
N GLU A 134 -2.10 -9.93 17.77
CA GLU A 134 -3.45 -10.22 17.32
C GLU A 134 -4.05 -9.15 16.37
N LEU A 135 -3.50 -7.94 16.40
CA LEU A 135 -3.90 -6.83 15.53
C LEU A 135 -3.12 -6.77 14.22
N TRP A 136 -2.04 -7.55 14.07
CA TRP A 136 -1.15 -7.48 12.91
C TRP A 136 -1.88 -7.59 11.57
N PHE A 137 -2.76 -8.59 11.44
CA PHE A 137 -3.56 -8.74 10.22
C PHE A 137 -4.44 -7.52 9.94
N THR A 138 -5.05 -6.94 10.98
CA THR A 138 -5.89 -5.74 10.84
C THR A 138 -5.07 -4.53 10.42
N VAL A 139 -3.87 -4.37 10.97
CA VAL A 139 -2.91 -3.33 10.60
C VAL A 139 -2.49 -3.49 9.15
N GLN A 140 -2.15 -4.70 8.70
CA GLN A 140 -1.81 -4.97 7.31
C GLN A 140 -2.95 -4.57 6.36
N MET A 141 -4.19 -4.95 6.66
CA MET A 141 -5.35 -4.61 5.83
C MET A 141 -5.60 -3.10 5.77
N TRP A 142 -5.54 -2.41 6.92
CA TRP A 142 -5.66 -0.95 6.92
C TRP A 142 -4.50 -0.28 6.16
N SER A 143 -3.29 -0.75 6.32
CA SER A 143 -2.11 -0.23 5.62
C SER A 143 -2.23 -0.41 4.10
N GLU A 144 -2.87 -1.48 3.61
CA GLU A 144 -3.19 -1.62 2.18
C GLU A 144 -4.09 -0.49 1.65
N PHE A 145 -5.12 -0.11 2.41
CA PHE A 145 -5.93 1.07 2.09
C PHE A 145 -5.08 2.33 2.05
N HIS A 146 -4.29 2.56 3.09
CA HIS A 146 -3.48 3.77 3.26
C HIS A 146 -2.39 3.89 2.18
N ALA A 147 -1.67 2.81 1.93
CA ALA A 147 -0.62 2.75 0.92
C ALA A 147 -1.18 2.96 -0.51
N ARG A 148 -2.33 2.33 -0.83
CA ARG A 148 -2.98 2.54 -2.12
C ARG A 148 -3.47 3.97 -2.30
N ARG A 149 -3.99 4.57 -1.25
CA ARG A 149 -4.41 5.97 -1.25
C ARG A 149 -3.23 6.90 -1.58
N ASN A 150 -2.10 6.75 -0.87
CA ASN A 150 -0.92 7.60 -1.04
C ASN A 150 -0.26 7.36 -2.41
N GLY A 151 -0.08 6.11 -2.81
CA GLY A 151 0.47 5.76 -4.12
C GLY A 151 -0.39 6.29 -5.28
N PHE A 152 -1.71 6.18 -5.19
CA PHE A 152 -2.62 6.68 -6.23
C PHE A 152 -2.61 8.21 -6.30
N LEU A 153 -2.65 8.92 -5.18
CA LEU A 153 -2.53 10.39 -5.16
C LEU A 153 -1.21 10.85 -5.79
N ARG A 154 -0.11 10.13 -5.53
CA ARG A 154 1.19 10.42 -6.16
C ARG A 154 1.14 10.28 -7.68
N VAL A 155 0.50 9.22 -8.19
CA VAL A 155 0.30 9.03 -9.64
C VAL A 155 -0.48 10.20 -10.24
N LEU A 156 -1.57 10.61 -9.61
CA LEU A 156 -2.40 11.72 -10.09
C LEU A 156 -1.64 13.04 -10.09
N ASN A 157 -0.89 13.34 -9.04
CA ASN A 157 -0.05 14.53 -8.98
C ASN A 157 1.00 14.53 -10.09
N ALA A 158 1.67 13.42 -10.33
CA ALA A 158 2.67 13.32 -11.40
C ALA A 158 2.03 13.43 -12.79
N ALA A 159 0.93 12.74 -13.05
CA ALA A 159 0.22 12.74 -14.34
C ALA A 159 -0.31 14.14 -14.71
N THR A 160 -0.64 14.96 -13.72
CA THR A 160 -1.21 16.30 -13.91
C THR A 160 -0.23 17.43 -13.64
N ASN A 161 1.06 17.14 -13.44
CA ASN A 161 2.06 18.12 -13.01
C ASN A 161 1.62 18.92 -11.76
N ASN A 162 1.05 18.25 -10.78
CA ASN A 162 0.52 18.78 -9.52
C ASN A 162 -0.64 19.80 -9.67
N THR A 163 -1.29 19.86 -10.82
CA THR A 163 -2.43 20.77 -11.03
C THR A 163 -3.76 20.13 -10.63
N LEU A 164 -3.82 18.79 -10.60
CA LEU A 164 -5.03 17.98 -10.41
C LEU A 164 -6.17 18.39 -11.37
N GLN A 165 -5.79 18.81 -12.59
CA GLN A 165 -6.73 19.12 -13.66
C GLN A 165 -6.86 17.91 -14.59
N PHE A 166 -8.07 17.44 -14.76
CA PHE A 166 -8.37 16.22 -15.49
C PHE A 166 -9.29 16.50 -16.69
N PRO A 167 -9.26 15.62 -17.73
CA PRO A 167 -10.27 15.63 -18.78
C PRO A 167 -11.69 15.45 -18.21
N GLU A 168 -12.70 15.97 -18.90
CA GLU A 168 -14.11 15.92 -18.48
C GLU A 168 -14.64 14.49 -18.24
N ASP A 169 -14.13 13.52 -19.01
CA ASP A 169 -14.53 12.11 -18.90
C ASP A 169 -13.65 11.28 -17.93
N TYR A 170 -12.69 11.89 -17.28
CA TYR A 170 -11.71 11.19 -16.43
C TYR A 170 -12.40 10.36 -15.35
N MET A 171 -13.33 10.96 -14.58
CA MET A 171 -14.00 10.30 -13.48
C MET A 171 -14.81 9.08 -13.92
N ALA A 172 -15.54 9.20 -15.04
CA ALA A 172 -16.31 8.08 -15.58
C ALA A 172 -15.40 6.90 -16.01
N ASN A 173 -14.26 7.21 -16.62
CA ASN A 173 -13.27 6.22 -17.03
C ASN A 173 -12.63 5.53 -15.82
N GLU A 174 -12.29 6.27 -14.76
CA GLU A 174 -11.73 5.71 -13.52
C GLU A 174 -12.72 4.78 -12.81
N ILE A 175 -13.99 5.18 -12.66
CA ILE A 175 -15.02 4.32 -12.06
C ILE A 175 -15.22 3.04 -12.88
N ALA A 176 -15.22 3.14 -14.21
CA ALA A 176 -15.34 1.98 -15.08
C ALA A 176 -14.16 1.02 -14.92
N LEU A 177 -12.92 1.55 -14.83
CA LEU A 177 -11.70 0.77 -14.59
C LEU A 177 -11.76 0.05 -13.26
N ILE A 178 -12.10 0.75 -12.19
CA ILE A 178 -12.17 0.18 -10.84
C ILE A 178 -13.24 -0.92 -10.78
N ARG A 179 -14.40 -0.72 -11.44
CA ARG A 179 -15.44 -1.77 -11.55
C ARG A 179 -14.94 -3.00 -12.29
N SER A 180 -14.17 -2.83 -13.38
CA SER A 180 -13.56 -3.97 -14.08
C SER A 180 -12.63 -4.73 -13.17
N MET A 181 -11.71 -4.05 -12.49
CA MET A 181 -10.78 -4.65 -11.52
C MET A 181 -11.53 -5.41 -10.43
N TRP A 182 -12.61 -4.82 -9.88
CA TRP A 182 -13.42 -5.47 -8.86
C TRP A 182 -14.13 -6.74 -9.36
N ASN A 183 -14.61 -6.74 -10.58
CA ASN A 183 -15.26 -7.90 -11.19
C ASN A 183 -14.28 -9.04 -11.50
N GLU A 184 -13.02 -8.72 -11.73
CA GLU A 184 -11.96 -9.67 -12.06
C GLU A 184 -11.20 -10.17 -10.83
N ARG A 185 -11.52 -9.66 -9.62
CA ARG A 185 -10.84 -10.02 -8.38
C ARG A 185 -10.93 -11.51 -8.06
N ARG A 186 -9.95 -12.00 -7.33
CA ARG A 186 -9.95 -13.36 -6.79
C ARG A 186 -10.68 -13.39 -5.45
N GLU A 187 -11.58 -14.37 -5.27
CA GLU A 187 -12.36 -14.50 -4.03
C GLU A 187 -11.46 -14.72 -2.80
N GLU A 188 -10.35 -15.43 -2.95
CA GLU A 188 -9.36 -15.66 -1.88
C GLU A 188 -8.66 -14.39 -1.38
N ASN A 189 -8.60 -13.34 -2.21
CA ASN A 189 -7.94 -12.07 -1.91
C ASN A 189 -8.95 -10.92 -1.74
N GLU A 190 -10.22 -11.23 -1.60
CA GLU A 190 -11.30 -10.24 -1.68
C GLU A 190 -11.14 -9.07 -0.71
N LEU A 191 -10.74 -9.34 0.55
CA LEU A 191 -10.53 -8.27 1.54
C LEU A 191 -9.36 -7.37 1.17
N TYR A 192 -8.24 -7.96 0.78
CA TYR A 192 -7.05 -7.22 0.32
C TYR A 192 -7.39 -6.29 -0.85
N GLU A 193 -8.05 -6.84 -1.88
CA GLU A 193 -8.45 -6.06 -3.05
C GLU A 193 -9.50 -4.98 -2.70
N LEU A 194 -10.41 -5.26 -1.75
CA LEU A 194 -11.34 -4.27 -1.23
C LEU A 194 -10.60 -3.09 -0.60
N MET A 195 -9.60 -3.35 0.26
CA MET A 195 -8.81 -2.29 0.89
C MET A 195 -8.09 -1.42 -0.14
N GLN A 196 -7.49 -2.02 -1.15
CA GLN A 196 -6.87 -1.28 -2.25
C GLN A 196 -7.88 -0.42 -3.02
N LEU A 197 -9.05 -0.95 -3.33
CA LEU A 197 -10.10 -0.18 -4.01
C LEU A 197 -10.64 0.94 -3.14
N CYS A 198 -10.82 0.71 -1.85
CA CYS A 198 -11.20 1.75 -0.88
C CYS A 198 -10.18 2.91 -0.90
N GLY A 199 -8.88 2.59 -0.90
CA GLY A 199 -7.81 3.60 -0.95
C GLY A 199 -7.89 4.45 -2.22
N ARG A 200 -8.01 3.81 -3.38
CA ARG A 200 -8.14 4.51 -4.67
C ARG A 200 -9.41 5.36 -4.74
N TYR A 201 -10.56 4.77 -4.37
CA TYR A 201 -11.84 5.47 -4.46
C TYR A 201 -11.91 6.66 -3.50
N SER A 202 -11.29 6.58 -2.32
CA SER A 202 -11.28 7.69 -1.36
C SER A 202 -10.61 8.95 -1.90
N ILE A 203 -9.63 8.83 -2.79
CA ILE A 203 -9.02 9.96 -3.49
C ILE A 203 -9.96 10.53 -4.53
N LEU A 204 -10.67 9.67 -5.29
CA LEU A 204 -11.65 10.14 -6.27
C LEU A 204 -12.78 10.92 -5.60
N GLU A 205 -13.27 10.42 -4.46
CA GLU A 205 -14.33 11.11 -3.69
C GLU A 205 -13.87 12.46 -3.15
N GLU A 206 -12.61 12.60 -2.76
CA GLU A 206 -12.05 13.88 -2.31
C GLU A 206 -11.85 14.89 -3.46
N LEU A 207 -11.41 14.41 -4.63
CA LEU A 207 -11.14 15.27 -5.77
C LEU A 207 -12.42 15.61 -6.57
N PHE A 208 -13.41 14.73 -6.55
CA PHE A 208 -14.63 14.82 -7.36
C PHE A 208 -15.88 14.57 -6.49
N PRO A 209 -16.12 15.35 -5.42
CA PRO A 209 -17.22 15.08 -4.48
C PRO A 209 -18.60 15.19 -5.14
N ASP A 210 -18.76 16.03 -6.16
CA ASP A 210 -20.04 16.24 -6.85
C ASP A 210 -20.33 15.15 -7.91
N GLU A 211 -19.31 14.38 -8.31
CA GLU A 211 -19.41 13.39 -9.39
C GLU A 211 -19.48 11.95 -8.85
N THR A 212 -19.16 11.74 -7.56
CA THR A 212 -19.22 10.43 -6.91
C THR A 212 -20.63 10.17 -6.35
N ASN A 213 -21.16 8.98 -6.65
CA ASN A 213 -22.46 8.53 -6.11
C ASN A 213 -22.34 7.72 -4.80
N GLY A 214 -21.16 7.74 -4.22
CA GLY A 214 -20.80 6.92 -3.06
C GLY A 214 -20.27 5.55 -3.43
N PHE A 215 -19.38 5.03 -2.59
CA PHE A 215 -18.61 3.81 -2.84
C PHE A 215 -19.49 2.60 -3.19
N ASN A 216 -20.56 2.36 -2.44
CA ASN A 216 -21.46 1.24 -2.66
C ASN A 216 -22.24 1.33 -3.99
N GLU A 217 -22.60 2.53 -4.42
CA GLU A 217 -23.35 2.72 -5.67
C GLU A 217 -22.43 2.61 -6.88
N ASP A 218 -21.30 3.27 -6.83
CA ASP A 218 -20.36 3.29 -7.94
C ASP A 218 -19.62 1.96 -8.12
N MET A 219 -19.28 1.30 -7.01
CA MET A 219 -18.37 0.15 -7.01
C MET A 219 -19.07 -1.18 -6.81
N LEU A 220 -19.92 -1.29 -5.80
CA LEU A 220 -20.40 -2.58 -5.29
C LEU A 220 -21.85 -2.90 -5.71
N LYS A 221 -22.59 -1.90 -6.18
CA LYS A 221 -23.98 -2.09 -6.60
C LYS A 221 -24.09 -3.05 -7.79
N GLY A 222 -24.86 -4.10 -7.59
CA GLY A 222 -25.04 -5.16 -8.60
C GLY A 222 -24.07 -6.33 -8.44
N VAL A 223 -22.99 -6.18 -7.66
CA VAL A 223 -22.06 -7.28 -7.30
C VAL A 223 -22.43 -7.90 -5.97
N TYR A 224 -22.72 -7.07 -4.98
CA TYR A 224 -23.15 -7.49 -3.66
C TYR A 224 -24.55 -6.99 -3.33
N SER A 225 -25.20 -7.71 -2.43
CA SER A 225 -26.47 -7.32 -1.83
C SER A 225 -26.50 -7.70 -0.34
N GLY A 226 -27.40 -7.07 0.40
CA GLY A 226 -27.66 -7.44 1.79
C GLY A 226 -26.47 -7.19 2.71
N MET A 227 -26.15 -8.19 3.56
CA MET A 227 -25.17 -8.05 4.64
C MET A 227 -23.77 -7.78 4.11
N LYS A 228 -23.34 -8.43 3.01
CA LYS A 228 -21.99 -8.25 2.47
C LYS A 228 -21.75 -6.82 1.97
N LEU A 229 -22.73 -6.24 1.26
CA LEU A 229 -22.67 -4.84 0.84
C LEU A 229 -22.59 -3.89 2.05
N PHE A 230 -23.38 -4.17 3.09
CA PHE A 230 -23.37 -3.40 4.33
C PHE A 230 -21.99 -3.42 5.01
N VAL A 231 -21.35 -4.59 5.12
CA VAL A 231 -20.03 -4.74 5.72
C VAL A 231 -18.97 -4.00 4.92
N CYS A 232 -18.93 -4.17 3.60
CA CYS A 232 -17.96 -3.46 2.73
C CYS A 232 -18.11 -1.94 2.86
N ASN A 233 -19.33 -1.43 2.93
CA ASN A 233 -19.57 0.01 3.09
C ASN A 233 -19.12 0.52 4.47
N ARG A 234 -19.25 -0.29 5.52
CA ARG A 234 -18.73 0.06 6.85
C ARG A 234 -17.21 0.06 6.90
N ILE A 235 -16.56 -0.90 6.24
CA ILE A 235 -15.10 -0.93 6.08
C ILE A 235 -14.64 0.35 5.36
N TYR A 236 -15.24 0.68 4.23
CA TYR A 236 -14.91 1.90 3.49
C TYR A 236 -15.05 3.15 4.36
N LYS A 237 -16.19 3.32 5.04
CA LYS A 237 -16.43 4.45 5.94
C LYS A 237 -15.40 4.51 7.06
N PHE A 238 -15.10 3.38 7.70
CA PHE A 238 -14.06 3.31 8.73
C PHE A 238 -12.73 3.81 8.19
N CYS A 239 -12.27 3.25 7.06
CA CYS A 239 -10.99 3.63 6.46
C CYS A 239 -10.92 5.13 6.11
N THR A 240 -11.99 5.70 5.55
CA THR A 240 -12.02 7.13 5.19
C THR A 240 -12.09 8.07 6.40
N GLU A 241 -12.57 7.61 7.54
CA GLU A 241 -12.55 8.34 8.81
C GLU A 241 -11.21 8.19 9.55
N HIS A 242 -10.37 7.19 9.21
CA HIS A 242 -9.13 6.82 9.89
C HIS A 242 -7.94 6.80 8.90
N LYS A 243 -7.58 7.99 8.40
CA LYS A 243 -6.59 8.17 7.31
C LYS A 243 -5.14 8.29 7.79
N THR A 244 -4.88 8.28 9.10
CA THR A 244 -3.54 8.32 9.69
C THR A 244 -3.41 7.24 10.74
N PHE A 245 -2.19 6.75 10.98
CA PHE A 245 -1.95 5.69 11.96
C PHE A 245 -2.45 6.06 13.36
N ASP A 246 -2.18 7.27 13.83
CA ASP A 246 -2.58 7.75 15.15
C ASP A 246 -4.11 7.77 15.38
N VAL A 247 -4.88 7.95 14.33
CA VAL A 247 -6.34 7.92 14.39
C VAL A 247 -6.82 6.46 14.29
N PHE A 248 -6.25 5.68 13.38
CA PHE A 248 -6.58 4.29 13.14
C PHE A 248 -6.36 3.42 14.38
N ILE A 249 -5.19 3.52 15.01
CA ILE A 249 -4.80 2.61 16.10
C ILE A 249 -5.72 2.73 17.33
N LYS A 250 -6.32 3.90 17.56
CA LYS A 250 -7.28 4.11 18.66
C LYS A 250 -8.58 3.35 18.49
N ASP A 251 -8.91 3.00 17.27
CA ASP A 251 -10.17 2.37 16.90
C ASP A 251 -9.96 1.04 16.15
N VAL A 252 -8.74 0.49 16.17
CA VAL A 252 -8.33 -0.71 15.43
C VAL A 252 -9.25 -1.92 15.66
N GLU A 253 -9.72 -2.13 16.90
CA GLU A 253 -10.66 -3.22 17.26
C GLU A 253 -11.99 -3.11 16.50
N LYS A 254 -12.41 -1.90 16.12
CA LYS A 254 -13.62 -1.71 15.30
C LYS A 254 -13.43 -2.29 13.90
N LEU A 255 -12.25 -2.06 13.28
CA LEU A 255 -11.94 -2.65 11.99
C LEU A 255 -11.78 -4.17 12.12
N GLN A 256 -11.06 -4.65 13.13
CA GLN A 256 -10.89 -6.07 13.41
C GLN A 256 -12.24 -6.80 13.47
N SER A 257 -13.22 -6.24 14.17
CA SER A 257 -14.57 -6.84 14.25
C SER A 257 -15.40 -6.73 12.96
N LEU A 258 -14.99 -5.94 11.97
CA LEU A 258 -15.63 -5.87 10.66
C LEU A 258 -15.05 -6.89 9.66
N ILE A 259 -13.77 -7.25 9.83
CA ILE A 259 -13.04 -8.10 8.90
C ILE A 259 -12.86 -9.55 9.42
N SER A 260 -13.15 -9.82 10.70
CA SER A 260 -13.25 -11.17 11.30
C SER A 260 -14.57 -11.81 10.96
#